data_56ad8a6bedf8f684037dfa2fdda91204
#
_entry.id   56ad8a6bedf8f684037dfa2fdda91204
#
_cell.length_a   1.000
_cell.length_b   1.000
_cell.length_c   1.000
_cell.angle_alpha   90.00
_cell.angle_beta   90.00
_cell.angle_gamma   90.00
#
_symmetry.space_group_name_H-M   'P 1'
#
loop_
_entity.id
_entity.type
_entity.pdbx_description
1 polymer ?
#
loop_
_entity_poly.entity_id
_entity_poly.type
_entity_poly.pdbx_seq_one_letter_code
_entity_poly.pdbx_strand_id
1 'polypeptide(L)'
;MYENIDMKKTGILMKETIEKAGYTVKDIQKILHLSCPQPIYRWFKGIILPSIDHLYVLSRLLKLHMEDLLVPRQEDISIIELHMDRVSSDKRLYEYWRRLGVKKCA
;
A
#
# COMPACT_ATOMS: atom_id res chain seq x y z
N MET A 1 -9.72 6.27 -12.87
CA MET A 1 -8.55 6.92 -12.38
C MET A 1 -8.61 7.18 -10.90
N TYR A 2 -7.51 7.01 -10.21
CA TYR A 2 -7.50 7.04 -8.74
C TYR A 2 -7.30 8.46 -8.25
N GLU A 3 -8.23 8.96 -7.47
CA GLU A 3 -8.19 10.33 -6.95
C GLU A 3 -7.51 10.43 -5.59
N ASN A 4 -7.53 9.34 -4.82
CA ASN A 4 -7.10 9.33 -3.43
C ASN A 4 -5.68 8.81 -3.24
N ILE A 5 -5.09 8.24 -4.27
CA ILE A 5 -3.76 7.64 -4.21
C ILE A 5 -2.83 8.32 -5.19
N ASP A 6 -1.65 8.69 -4.71
CA ASP A 6 -0.60 9.20 -5.57
C ASP A 6 0.05 8.02 -6.30
N MET A 7 -0.29 7.87 -7.56
CA MET A 7 0.12 6.72 -8.36
C MET A 7 1.63 6.65 -8.56
N LYS A 8 2.26 7.78 -8.83
CA LYS A 8 3.70 7.81 -9.06
C LYS A 8 4.49 7.50 -7.80
N LYS A 9 4.14 8.14 -6.70
CA LYS A 9 4.82 7.90 -5.42
C LYS A 9 4.61 6.48 -4.93
N THR A 10 3.42 5.94 -5.13
CA THR A 10 3.11 4.55 -4.78
C THR A 10 3.98 3.59 -5.59
N GLY A 11 4.13 3.84 -6.89
CA GLY A 11 4.99 3.02 -7.74
C GLY A 11 6.45 3.05 -7.32
N ILE A 12 6.95 4.22 -6.99
CA ILE A 12 8.32 4.37 -6.49
C ILE A 12 8.50 3.65 -5.16
N LEU A 13 7.55 3.79 -4.26
CA LEU A 13 7.59 3.13 -2.96
C LEU A 13 7.59 1.61 -3.10
N MET A 14 6.75 1.07 -3.96
CA MET A 14 6.73 -0.37 -4.22
C MET A 14 8.06 -0.87 -4.74
N LYS A 15 8.62 -0.17 -5.71
CA LYS A 15 9.90 -0.53 -6.30
C LYS A 15 11.01 -0.54 -5.25
N GLU A 16 11.12 0.53 -4.48
CA GLU A 16 12.13 0.65 -3.43
C GLU A 16 11.97 -0.43 -2.37
N THR A 17 10.75 -0.69 -1.94
CA THR A 17 10.46 -1.69 -0.91
C THR A 17 10.84 -3.10 -1.38
N ILE A 18 10.49 -3.42 -2.61
CA ILE A 18 10.83 -4.72 -3.21
C ILE A 18 12.34 -4.88 -3.34
N GLU A 19 13.02 -3.85 -3.81
CA GLU A 19 14.48 -3.88 -3.95
C GLU A 19 15.19 -4.00 -2.59
N LYS A 20 14.73 -3.26 -1.58
CA LYS A 20 15.28 -3.34 -0.22
C LYS A 20 15.10 -4.72 0.39
N ALA A 21 14.01 -5.39 0.05
CA ALA A 21 13.76 -6.76 0.52
C ALA A 21 14.60 -7.80 -0.21
N GLY A 22 15.31 -7.40 -1.25
CA GLY A 22 16.17 -8.30 -2.00
C GLY A 22 15.49 -9.05 -3.13
N TYR A 23 14.27 -8.66 -3.49
CA TYR A 23 13.54 -9.31 -4.57
C TYR A 23 13.74 -8.60 -5.90
N THR A 24 13.79 -9.38 -6.96
CA THR A 24 13.83 -8.87 -8.34
C THR A 24 12.43 -8.91 -8.93
N VAL A 25 12.25 -8.25 -10.08
CA VAL A 25 11.00 -8.32 -10.82
C VAL A 25 10.64 -9.76 -11.20
N LYS A 26 11.63 -10.56 -11.56
CA LYS A 26 11.42 -11.98 -11.87
C LYS A 26 10.90 -12.76 -10.67
N ASP A 27 11.43 -12.46 -9.49
CA ASP A 27 10.98 -13.12 -8.26
C ASP A 27 9.51 -12.79 -8.00
N ILE A 28 9.14 -11.53 -8.12
CA ILE A 28 7.75 -11.10 -7.92
C ILE A 28 6.84 -11.71 -8.97
N GLN A 29 7.29 -11.77 -10.21
CA GLN A 29 6.53 -12.41 -11.28
C GLN A 29 6.20 -13.87 -10.96
N LYS A 30 7.18 -14.60 -10.46
CA LYS A 30 7.00 -16.00 -10.08
C LYS A 30 6.06 -16.14 -8.88
N ILE A 31 6.25 -15.32 -7.87
CA ILE A 31 5.45 -15.38 -6.65
C ILE A 31 3.99 -15.08 -6.94
N LEU A 32 3.72 -14.12 -7.81
CA LEU A 32 2.36 -13.73 -8.19
C LEU A 32 1.77 -14.57 -9.32
N HIS A 33 2.54 -15.51 -9.84
CA HIS A 33 2.11 -16.37 -10.96
C HIS A 33 1.70 -15.59 -12.20
N LEU A 34 2.44 -14.51 -12.48
CA LEU A 34 2.18 -13.70 -13.67
C LEU A 34 2.86 -14.30 -14.89
N SER A 35 2.17 -14.30 -16.02
CA SER A 35 2.72 -14.83 -17.28
C SER A 35 3.79 -13.91 -17.86
N CYS A 36 3.80 -12.63 -17.49
CA CYS A 36 4.80 -11.68 -17.98
C CYS A 36 5.07 -10.63 -16.89
N PRO A 37 6.21 -9.92 -16.97
CA PRO A 37 6.55 -8.90 -15.99
C PRO A 37 5.92 -7.53 -16.25
N GLN A 38 5.20 -7.38 -17.35
CA GLN A 38 4.64 -6.08 -17.76
C GLN A 38 3.78 -5.41 -16.69
N PRO A 39 2.87 -6.11 -16.00
CA PRO A 39 2.06 -5.46 -14.96
C PRO A 39 2.92 -4.86 -13.86
N ILE A 40 4.00 -5.53 -13.47
CA ILE A 40 4.89 -5.06 -12.40
C ILE A 40 5.55 -3.74 -12.79
N TYR A 41 6.03 -3.63 -14.00
CA TYR A 41 6.62 -2.39 -14.50
C TYR A 41 5.60 -1.26 -14.56
N ARG A 42 4.34 -1.56 -14.90
CA ARG A 42 3.26 -0.58 -14.89
C ARG A 42 2.95 -0.09 -13.48
N TRP A 43 3.02 -0.97 -12.49
CA TRP A 43 2.86 -0.56 -11.09
C TRP A 43 3.98 0.42 -10.69
N PHE A 44 5.21 0.11 -11.05
CA PHE A 44 6.36 0.94 -10.72
C PHE A 44 6.31 2.32 -11.40
N LYS A 45 5.77 2.37 -12.60
CA LYS A 45 5.61 3.63 -13.34
C LYS A 45 4.41 4.46 -12.89
N GLY A 46 3.56 3.88 -12.05
CA GLY A 46 2.35 4.57 -11.59
C GLY A 46 1.25 4.63 -12.62
N ILE A 47 1.24 3.72 -13.60
CA ILE A 47 0.20 3.65 -14.63
C ILE A 47 -1.04 2.97 -14.09
N ILE A 48 -0.87 1.86 -13.38
CA ILE A 48 -1.94 1.11 -12.74
C ILE A 48 -1.50 0.65 -11.35
N LEU A 49 -2.47 0.32 -10.52
CA LEU A 49 -2.21 -0.29 -9.23
C LEU A 49 -2.37 -1.81 -9.33
N PRO A 50 -1.68 -2.58 -8.48
CA PRO A 50 -1.94 -4.01 -8.39
C PRO A 50 -3.38 -4.25 -7.92
N SER A 51 -3.94 -5.39 -8.30
CA SER A 51 -5.23 -5.81 -7.75
C SER A 51 -5.10 -6.05 -6.26
N ILE A 52 -6.23 -6.10 -5.57
CA ILE A 52 -6.23 -6.38 -4.13
C ILE A 52 -5.55 -7.71 -3.84
N ASP A 53 -5.79 -8.70 -4.68
CA ASP A 53 -5.17 -10.02 -4.54
C ASP A 53 -3.64 -9.94 -4.60
N HIS A 54 -3.11 -9.27 -5.62
CA HIS A 54 -1.67 -9.10 -5.77
C HIS A 54 -1.09 -8.23 -4.65
N LEU A 55 -1.80 -7.18 -4.27
CA LEU A 55 -1.37 -6.30 -3.20
C LEU A 55 -1.30 -7.06 -1.87
N TYR A 56 -2.27 -7.91 -1.61
CA TYR A 56 -2.28 -8.76 -0.42
C TYR A 56 -1.04 -9.67 -0.36
N VAL A 57 -0.74 -10.35 -1.47
CA VAL A 57 0.44 -11.23 -1.54
C VAL A 57 1.72 -10.43 -1.32
N LEU A 58 1.83 -9.26 -1.94
CA LEU A 58 3.00 -8.39 -1.75
C LEU A 58 3.14 -7.94 -0.30
N SER A 59 2.04 -7.58 0.35
CA SER A 59 2.08 -7.16 1.74
C SER A 59 2.56 -8.28 2.65
N ARG A 60 2.11 -9.50 2.40
CA ARG A 60 2.56 -10.67 3.16
C ARG A 60 4.02 -10.98 2.91
N LEU A 61 4.46 -10.91 1.68
CA LEU A 61 5.84 -11.16 1.30
C LEU A 61 6.80 -10.16 1.93
N LEU A 62 6.41 -8.89 1.90
CA LEU A 62 7.24 -7.80 2.43
C LEU A 62 7.04 -7.56 3.92
N LYS A 63 6.13 -8.31 4.55
CA LYS A 63 5.78 -8.19 5.97
C LYS A 63 5.30 -6.79 6.34
N LEU A 64 4.53 -6.20 5.46
CA LEU A 64 3.93 -4.89 5.64
C LEU A 64 2.41 -4.99 5.56
N HIS A 65 1.73 -3.97 6.01
CA HIS A 65 0.30 -3.84 5.75
C HIS A 65 0.08 -3.35 4.33
N MET A 66 -1.05 -3.69 3.72
CA MET A 66 -1.36 -3.26 2.36
C MET A 66 -1.33 -1.74 2.23
N GLU A 67 -1.81 -1.04 3.23
CA GLU A 67 -1.85 0.42 3.26
C GLU A 67 -0.46 1.06 3.33
N ASP A 68 0.53 0.34 3.84
CA ASP A 68 1.92 0.83 3.90
C ASP A 68 2.56 0.89 2.51
N LEU A 69 1.98 0.21 1.53
CA LEU A 69 2.46 0.23 0.16
C LEU A 69 1.81 1.32 -0.68
N LEU A 70 0.80 1.97 -0.15
CA LEU A 70 0.03 2.98 -0.86
C LEU A 70 0.38 4.37 -0.32
N VAL A 71 0.60 5.31 -1.23
CA VAL A 71 0.87 6.69 -0.86
C VAL A 71 -0.38 7.52 -1.16
N PRO A 72 -1.05 8.05 -0.14
CA PRO A 72 -2.22 8.88 -0.38
C PRO A 72 -1.82 10.23 -0.96
N ARG A 73 -2.75 10.88 -1.65
CA ARG A 73 -2.57 12.26 -2.08
C ARG A 73 -2.52 13.17 -0.87
N GLN A 74 -1.72 14.21 -0.97
CA GLN A 74 -1.53 15.14 0.15
C GLN A 74 -2.83 15.82 0.58
N GLU A 75 -3.72 16.11 -0.35
CA GLU A 75 -5.03 16.68 -0.05
C GLU A 75 -5.88 15.73 0.78
N ASP A 76 -5.83 14.45 0.43
CA ASP A 76 -6.58 13.42 1.15
C ASP A 76 -6.01 13.19 2.54
N ILE A 77 -4.69 13.35 2.71
CA ILE A 77 -4.04 13.27 4.02
C ILE A 77 -4.62 14.32 4.95
N SER A 78 -4.79 15.56 4.47
CA SER A 78 -5.34 16.64 5.29
C SER A 78 -6.76 16.33 5.75
N ILE A 79 -7.58 15.79 4.87
CA ILE A 79 -8.95 15.39 5.19
C ILE A 79 -8.96 14.24 6.17
N ILE A 80 -8.10 13.26 5.98
CA ILE A 80 -7.99 12.10 6.85
C ILE A 80 -7.50 12.54 8.23
N GLU A 81 -6.53 13.42 8.32
CA GLU A 81 -6.05 13.95 9.59
C GLU A 81 -7.13 14.67 10.36
N LEU A 82 -7.91 15.54 9.69
CA LEU A 82 -9.04 16.22 10.31
C LEU A 82 -10.09 15.23 10.82
N HIS A 83 -10.35 14.19 10.04
CA HIS A 83 -11.26 13.13 10.43
C HIS A 83 -10.73 12.33 11.61
N MET A 84 -9.45 12.03 11.60
CA MET A 84 -8.79 11.28 12.67
C MET A 84 -8.77 12.07 13.99
N ASP A 85 -8.58 13.37 13.93
CA ASP A 85 -8.63 14.20 15.12
C ASP A 85 -10.01 14.18 15.78
N ARG A 86 -11.06 14.17 14.99
CA ARG A 86 -12.43 14.04 15.51
C ARG A 86 -12.71 12.67 16.07
N VAL A 87 -12.16 11.66 15.43
CA VAL A 87 -12.39 10.26 15.72
C VAL A 87 -11.51 9.76 16.86
N SER A 88 -10.33 10.34 17.04
CA SER A 88 -9.45 9.96 18.14
C SER A 88 -10.03 10.25 19.51
N SER A 89 -11.07 11.10 19.59
CA SER A 89 -11.83 11.30 20.81
C SER A 89 -12.88 10.21 21.04
N ASP A 90 -13.14 9.36 20.06
CA ASP A 90 -14.09 8.28 20.18
C ASP A 90 -13.37 6.98 20.57
N LYS A 91 -13.54 6.60 21.85
CA LYS A 91 -12.92 5.38 22.38
C LYS A 91 -13.34 4.11 21.63
N ARG A 92 -14.56 4.06 21.09
CA ARG A 92 -15.06 2.88 20.38
C ARG A 92 -14.29 2.64 19.10
N LEU A 93 -13.96 3.69 18.38
CA LEU A 93 -13.21 3.55 17.14
C LEU A 93 -11.77 3.17 17.43
N TYR A 94 -11.19 3.70 18.47
CA TYR A 94 -9.85 3.32 18.91
C TYR A 94 -9.78 1.84 19.26
N GLU A 95 -10.75 1.33 20.01
CA GLU A 95 -10.83 -0.09 20.35
C GLU A 95 -11.05 -0.96 19.13
N TYR A 96 -11.88 -0.51 18.20
CA TYR A 96 -12.10 -1.22 16.94
C TYR A 96 -10.80 -1.39 16.17
N TRP A 97 -10.02 -0.34 16.07
CA TRP A 97 -8.73 -0.39 15.40
C TRP A 97 -7.75 -1.31 16.10
N ARG A 98 -7.75 -1.32 17.42
CA ARG A 98 -6.93 -2.26 18.19
C ARG A 98 -7.30 -3.71 17.92
N ARG A 99 -8.58 -4.01 17.82
CA ARG A 99 -9.06 -5.37 17.53
C ARG A 99 -8.64 -5.86 16.16
N LEU A 100 -8.56 -4.96 15.18
CA LEU A 100 -8.11 -5.30 13.85
C LEU A 100 -6.61 -5.58 13.79
N GLY A 101 -5.89 -5.36 14.87
CA GLY A 101 -4.44 -5.51 14.88
C GLY A 101 -3.72 -4.49 14.04
N VAL A 102 -4.40 -3.41 13.66
CA VAL A 102 -3.78 -2.30 12.97
C VAL A 102 -2.87 -1.63 13.95
N LYS A 103 -1.58 -1.86 13.81
CA LYS A 103 -0.63 -1.07 14.55
C LYS A 103 -0.79 0.36 14.10
N LYS A 104 -1.18 1.23 15.01
CA LYS A 104 -0.96 2.62 14.76
C LYS A 104 0.45 2.73 14.25
N CYS A 105 0.60 3.32 13.10
CA CYS A 105 1.91 3.73 12.67
C CYS A 105 2.49 4.58 13.77
N ALA A 106 3.16 3.90 14.62
CA ALA A 106 3.97 4.63 15.54
C ALA A 106 5.07 5.21 14.73
#